data_c1f3801580a2cfea921d9ae080215436
#
_entry.id   c1f3801580a2cfea921d9ae080215436
#
_cell.length_a   1.000
_cell.length_b   1.000
_cell.length_c   1.000
_cell.angle_alpha   90.00
_cell.angle_beta   90.00
_cell.angle_gamma   90.00
#
_symmetry.space_group_name_H-M   'P 1'
#
loop_
_entity.id
_entity.type
_entity.pdbx_description
1 polymer ?
#
loop_
_entity_poly.entity_id
_entity_poly.type
_entity_poly.pdbx_seq_one_letter_code
_entity_poly.pdbx_strand_id
1 'polypeptide(L)'
;MNNINKNTSAKNVSLVDKYKFSNQYFVSPEKLKEEIIKKTIIPHQVEFQPGSQSKKICWLSCPYCYGDSAIDNGDRLSGERLVEIIREVSDMGVKKVIFAGWATDPLNSKHIDVMLEAAINSNLIFGFNTKPIKVSNFFLECLYSPKVKKNSYMSLSIDAGSNDIFNKVHGMKIGPPLYDRCLENTKNICKANIKEKKIDVSAAYLVNKYNSSEKEILSFINDFRIAGCNLLRFTFAQPPRGKVDENLDTVPTQDECNQYTKLLKKIVQNEDSEECKILFVDADKENNFFRKPRTLPCVARFIYPTVGFDGKLYHCSQSAAPNFKEIDLGNLKENNFKELYYNYDVSDFRKYFNDLGKKLEKTGCRCDRKEHTVNTKIKKSNLF
;
A
#
# COMPACT_ATOMS: atom_id res chain seq x y z
N MET A 1 -43.18 22.41 8.65
CA MET A 1 -42.97 21.29 7.73
C MET A 1 -42.03 21.75 6.63
N ASN A 2 -40.74 21.57 6.79
CA ASN A 2 -39.75 21.86 5.75
C ASN A 2 -38.85 20.63 5.60
N ASN A 3 -39.15 19.90 4.56
CA ASN A 3 -38.33 18.79 4.09
C ASN A 3 -36.96 19.29 3.59
N ILE A 4 -35.91 19.04 4.33
CA ILE A 4 -34.54 19.19 3.83
C ILE A 4 -34.11 17.83 3.31
N ASN A 5 -34.43 17.57 2.04
CA ASN A 5 -33.78 16.51 1.24
C ASN A 5 -32.36 16.95 0.98
N LYS A 6 -31.42 16.49 1.80
CA LYS A 6 -29.98 16.53 1.48
C LYS A 6 -29.64 15.30 0.63
N ASN A 7 -29.93 15.37 -0.67
CA ASN A 7 -29.26 14.58 -1.68
C ASN A 7 -27.78 14.99 -1.69
N THR A 8 -26.94 14.31 -0.92
CA THR A 8 -25.51 14.34 -1.12
C THR A 8 -25.21 13.49 -2.36
N SER A 9 -25.27 14.13 -3.54
CA SER A 9 -24.68 13.59 -4.75
C SER A 9 -23.25 13.21 -4.44
N ALA A 10 -22.91 11.94 -4.59
CA ALA A 10 -21.54 11.46 -4.51
C ALA A 10 -20.74 12.26 -5.55
N LYS A 11 -20.01 13.29 -5.11
CA LYS A 11 -19.10 14.05 -5.96
C LYS A 11 -18.15 13.02 -6.59
N ASN A 12 -18.08 12.99 -7.92
CA ASN A 12 -17.09 12.22 -8.62
C ASN A 12 -15.70 12.66 -8.14
N VAL A 13 -15.12 11.89 -7.22
CA VAL A 13 -13.77 12.15 -6.71
C VAL A 13 -12.81 11.91 -7.86
N SER A 14 -12.00 12.90 -8.20
CA SER A 14 -11.02 12.74 -9.28
C SER A 14 -10.07 11.58 -8.98
N LEU A 15 -9.54 10.95 -10.03
CA LEU A 15 -8.57 9.86 -9.88
C LEU A 15 -7.36 10.30 -9.02
N VAL A 16 -6.89 11.53 -9.23
CA VAL A 16 -5.80 12.14 -8.45
C VAL A 16 -6.18 12.27 -6.97
N ASP A 17 -7.42 12.68 -6.66
CA ASP A 17 -7.88 12.84 -5.28
C ASP A 17 -8.04 11.50 -4.56
N LYS A 18 -8.33 10.41 -5.29
CA LYS A 18 -8.34 9.05 -4.72
C LYS A 18 -6.96 8.65 -4.20
N TYR A 19 -5.89 9.14 -4.81
CA TYR A 19 -4.51 8.86 -4.40
C TYR A 19 -3.93 9.89 -3.43
N LYS A 20 -4.63 10.99 -3.16
CA LYS A 20 -4.30 11.90 -2.06
C LYS A 20 -4.76 11.29 -0.76
N PHE A 21 -3.83 10.72 0.00
CA PHE A 21 -4.09 10.01 1.25
C PHE A 21 -4.87 10.81 2.29
N SER A 22 -4.86 12.15 2.21
CA SER A 22 -5.64 13.02 3.09
C SER A 22 -7.17 12.82 2.97
N ASN A 23 -7.65 12.27 1.85
CA ASN A 23 -9.07 12.13 1.57
C ASN A 23 -9.60 10.69 1.74
N GLN A 24 -8.74 9.73 2.06
CA GLN A 24 -9.13 8.30 2.10
C GLN A 24 -9.80 7.87 3.41
N TYR A 25 -9.59 8.58 4.50
CA TYR A 25 -10.23 8.26 5.77
C TYR A 25 -10.73 9.53 6.46
N PHE A 26 -12.05 9.62 6.63
CA PHE A 26 -12.73 10.73 7.28
C PHE A 26 -13.73 10.22 8.33
N VAL A 27 -13.23 10.07 9.54
CA VAL A 27 -14.10 10.03 10.72
C VAL A 27 -13.64 11.17 11.64
N SER A 28 -14.56 11.86 12.30
CA SER A 28 -14.16 12.84 13.29
C SER A 28 -13.40 12.16 14.43
N PRO A 29 -12.44 12.82 15.06
CA PRO A 29 -11.73 12.27 16.21
C PRO A 29 -12.67 11.81 17.33
N GLU A 30 -13.76 12.54 17.57
CA GLU A 30 -14.79 12.24 18.57
C GLU A 30 -15.49 10.91 18.25
N LYS A 31 -15.95 10.76 17.03
CA LYS A 31 -16.59 9.52 16.56
C LYS A 31 -15.61 8.35 16.62
N LEU A 32 -14.36 8.54 16.17
CA LEU A 32 -13.34 7.51 16.25
C LEU A 32 -13.12 7.05 17.70
N LYS A 33 -13.00 7.98 18.63
CA LYS A 33 -12.86 7.70 20.07
C LYS A 33 -14.06 6.91 20.60
N GLU A 34 -15.27 7.34 20.27
CA GLU A 34 -16.50 6.67 20.68
C GLU A 34 -16.57 5.22 20.17
N GLU A 35 -16.29 5.01 18.88
CA GLU A 35 -16.30 3.70 18.25
C GLU A 35 -15.23 2.77 18.83
N ILE A 36 -14.05 3.29 19.17
CA ILE A 36 -13.00 2.51 19.87
C ILE A 36 -13.47 2.09 21.24
N ILE A 37 -14.00 3.01 22.06
CA ILE A 37 -14.47 2.72 23.42
C ILE A 37 -15.61 1.68 23.40
N LYS A 38 -16.56 1.83 22.47
CA LYS A 38 -17.69 0.91 22.31
C LYS A 38 -17.33 -0.42 21.61
N LYS A 39 -16.12 -0.58 21.12
CA LYS A 39 -15.70 -1.72 20.28
C LYS A 39 -16.61 -1.94 19.07
N THR A 40 -17.05 -0.85 18.45
CA THR A 40 -17.90 -0.86 17.24
C THR A 40 -17.15 -0.38 15.99
N ILE A 41 -15.90 0.00 16.13
CA ILE A 41 -15.08 0.45 15.02
C ILE A 41 -14.84 -0.67 14.02
N ILE A 42 -15.05 -0.36 12.75
CA ILE A 42 -14.74 -1.26 11.62
C ILE A 42 -13.50 -0.70 10.91
N PRO A 43 -12.49 -1.51 10.62
CA PRO A 43 -11.33 -1.06 9.85
C PRO A 43 -11.73 -0.40 8.53
N HIS A 44 -11.09 0.72 8.20
CA HIS A 44 -11.27 1.34 6.89
C HIS A 44 -10.82 0.42 5.75
N GLN A 45 -9.74 -0.31 5.99
CA GLN A 45 -9.21 -1.35 5.12
C GLN A 45 -8.37 -2.34 5.93
N VAL A 46 -8.24 -3.56 5.42
CA VAL A 46 -7.30 -4.56 5.94
C VAL A 46 -6.26 -4.86 4.86
N GLU A 47 -4.99 -4.78 5.21
CA GLU A 47 -3.90 -5.14 4.31
C GLU A 47 -3.50 -6.60 4.54
N PHE A 48 -3.27 -7.32 3.46
CA PHE A 48 -2.76 -8.69 3.45
C PHE A 48 -1.38 -8.72 2.82
N GLN A 49 -0.43 -9.32 3.51
CA GLN A 49 0.93 -9.57 3.04
C GLN A 49 1.13 -11.09 2.94
N PRO A 50 0.71 -11.73 1.83
CA PRO A 50 0.59 -13.20 1.77
C PRO A 50 1.94 -13.93 1.79
N GLY A 51 3.05 -13.22 1.59
CA GLY A 51 4.39 -13.79 1.61
C GLY A 51 4.70 -14.75 0.46
N SER A 52 5.94 -15.16 0.37
CA SER A 52 6.42 -16.17 -0.57
C SER A 52 6.46 -17.55 0.11
N GLN A 53 6.29 -18.61 -0.66
CA GLN A 53 6.46 -19.99 -0.19
C GLN A 53 7.91 -20.49 -0.32
N SER A 54 8.81 -19.69 -0.86
CA SER A 54 10.23 -20.05 -0.99
C SER A 54 11.05 -19.53 0.18
N LYS A 55 12.17 -20.18 0.47
CA LYS A 55 13.17 -19.71 1.45
C LYS A 55 13.74 -18.34 1.08
N LYS A 56 13.78 -18.01 -0.20
CA LYS A 56 14.16 -16.70 -0.67
C LYS A 56 12.93 -15.80 -0.63
N ILE A 57 12.92 -14.87 0.29
CA ILE A 57 11.80 -13.99 0.56
C ILE A 57 11.41 -13.19 -0.69
N CYS A 58 12.36 -12.51 -1.33
CA CYS A 58 12.17 -11.87 -2.62
C CYS A 58 13.38 -12.13 -3.51
N TRP A 59 13.17 -12.33 -4.79
CA TRP A 59 14.25 -12.51 -5.76
C TRP A 59 14.83 -11.21 -6.31
N LEU A 60 14.16 -10.08 -6.06
CA LEU A 60 14.70 -8.74 -6.24
C LEU A 60 15.47 -8.31 -4.98
N SER A 61 16.46 -7.46 -5.17
CA SER A 61 17.30 -6.91 -4.10
C SER A 61 17.29 -5.38 -4.11
N CYS A 62 16.08 -4.80 -4.14
CA CYS A 62 15.90 -3.35 -4.22
C CYS A 62 16.55 -2.66 -3.01
N PRO A 63 17.52 -1.74 -3.19
CA PRO A 63 18.24 -1.12 -2.07
C PRO A 63 17.37 -0.28 -1.13
N TYR A 64 16.22 0.19 -1.62
CA TYR A 64 15.22 0.97 -0.86
C TYR A 64 14.05 0.12 -0.36
N CYS A 65 14.17 -1.22 -0.38
CA CYS A 65 13.07 -2.10 0.00
C CYS A 65 12.86 -2.13 1.51
N TYR A 66 11.63 -1.95 1.96
CA TYR A 66 11.27 -2.11 3.38
C TYR A 66 11.42 -3.55 3.88
N GLY A 67 11.35 -4.51 2.97
CA GLY A 67 11.50 -5.94 3.26
C GLY A 67 12.95 -6.42 3.33
N ASP A 68 13.95 -5.55 3.17
CA ASP A 68 15.37 -5.92 3.17
C ASP A 68 15.82 -6.56 4.49
N SER A 69 15.20 -6.16 5.60
CA SER A 69 15.44 -6.72 6.94
C SER A 69 14.45 -7.82 7.35
N ALA A 70 13.61 -8.29 6.44
CA ALA A 70 12.62 -9.30 6.77
C ALA A 70 13.29 -10.66 7.02
N ILE A 71 13.01 -11.24 8.20
CA ILE A 71 13.49 -12.57 8.58
C ILE A 71 12.39 -13.57 8.29
N ASP A 72 12.69 -14.59 7.49
CA ASP A 72 11.79 -15.71 7.26
C ASP A 72 11.90 -16.72 8.39
N ASN A 73 10.86 -16.78 9.24
CA ASN A 73 10.76 -17.75 10.33
C ASN A 73 10.02 -19.04 9.91
N GLY A 74 9.69 -19.18 8.62
CA GLY A 74 8.94 -20.33 8.08
C GLY A 74 7.44 -20.34 8.40
N ASP A 75 6.96 -19.44 9.25
CA ASP A 75 5.54 -19.33 9.58
C ASP A 75 4.73 -18.76 8.41
N ARG A 76 3.65 -19.45 8.06
CA ARG A 76 2.73 -19.05 6.97
C ARG A 76 1.32 -19.49 7.30
N LEU A 77 0.36 -18.75 6.78
CA LEU A 77 -1.02 -19.20 6.71
C LEU A 77 -1.24 -20.10 5.50
N SER A 78 -2.10 -21.09 5.62
CA SER A 78 -2.55 -21.86 4.46
C SER A 78 -3.45 -21.01 3.57
N GLY A 79 -3.66 -21.45 2.32
CA GLY A 79 -4.56 -20.75 1.39
C GLY A 79 -5.99 -20.72 1.89
N GLU A 80 -6.43 -21.84 2.47
CA GLU A 80 -7.76 -21.97 3.08
C GLU A 80 -7.95 -20.96 4.22
N ARG A 81 -6.93 -20.84 5.11
CA ARG A 81 -7.00 -19.90 6.23
C ARG A 81 -6.98 -18.45 5.77
N LEU A 82 -6.21 -18.11 4.75
CA LEU A 82 -6.22 -16.77 4.14
C LEU A 82 -7.59 -16.42 3.56
N VAL A 83 -8.25 -17.37 2.88
CA VAL A 83 -9.61 -17.21 2.35
C VAL A 83 -10.63 -17.04 3.48
N GLU A 84 -10.53 -17.82 4.55
CA GLU A 84 -11.38 -17.67 5.74
C GLU A 84 -11.24 -16.29 6.37
N ILE A 85 -10.01 -15.80 6.57
CA ILE A 85 -9.76 -14.46 7.13
C ILE A 85 -10.36 -13.37 6.24
N ILE A 86 -10.30 -13.49 4.91
CA ILE A 86 -10.95 -12.56 3.99
C ILE A 86 -12.47 -12.54 4.21
N ARG A 87 -13.10 -13.70 4.44
CA ARG A 87 -14.52 -13.78 4.76
C ARG A 87 -14.83 -13.18 6.13
N GLU A 88 -14.07 -13.52 7.17
CA GLU A 88 -14.19 -12.93 8.51
C GLU A 88 -14.13 -11.39 8.47
N VAL A 89 -13.19 -10.85 7.67
CA VAL A 89 -13.03 -9.40 7.46
C VAL A 89 -14.27 -8.81 6.77
N SER A 90 -14.81 -9.49 5.77
CA SER A 90 -16.05 -9.07 5.09
C SER A 90 -17.26 -9.11 6.01
N ASP A 91 -17.44 -10.19 6.77
CA ASP A 91 -18.53 -10.39 7.71
C ASP A 91 -18.51 -9.36 8.84
N MET A 92 -17.33 -8.89 9.21
CA MET A 92 -17.13 -7.80 10.16
C MET A 92 -17.58 -6.42 9.62
N GLY A 93 -17.86 -6.33 8.30
CA GLY A 93 -18.33 -5.11 7.64
C GLY A 93 -17.25 -4.29 6.96
N VAL A 94 -16.00 -4.74 6.94
CA VAL A 94 -14.92 -4.12 6.16
C VAL A 94 -15.30 -4.10 4.68
N LYS A 95 -14.99 -3.00 4.00
CA LYS A 95 -15.36 -2.83 2.58
C LYS A 95 -14.18 -2.96 1.62
N LYS A 96 -12.95 -2.96 2.16
CA LYS A 96 -11.75 -2.89 1.32
C LYS A 96 -10.62 -3.74 1.88
N VAL A 97 -9.99 -4.51 1.01
CA VAL A 97 -8.76 -5.25 1.30
C VAL A 97 -7.64 -4.81 0.36
N ILE A 98 -6.41 -4.80 0.86
CA ILE A 98 -5.23 -4.45 0.10
C ILE A 98 -4.27 -5.63 0.11
N PHE A 99 -3.79 -6.02 -1.04
CA PHE A 99 -2.73 -7.01 -1.20
C PHE A 99 -1.41 -6.28 -1.47
N ALA A 100 -0.48 -6.41 -0.56
CA ALA A 100 0.82 -5.76 -0.66
C ALA A 100 1.94 -6.71 -0.24
N GLY A 101 3.17 -6.34 -0.53
CA GLY A 101 4.34 -7.09 -0.13
C GLY A 101 5.06 -6.41 1.03
N TRP A 102 5.49 -7.19 2.01
CA TRP A 102 6.53 -6.78 2.93
C TRP A 102 7.81 -7.56 2.62
N ALA A 103 7.81 -8.85 2.73
CA ALA A 103 8.98 -9.68 2.46
C ALA A 103 9.12 -10.06 0.98
N THR A 104 8.02 -9.97 0.21
CA THR A 104 7.98 -10.27 -1.22
C THR A 104 6.80 -9.58 -1.88
N ASP A 105 6.80 -9.56 -3.21
CA ASP A 105 5.65 -9.09 -3.99
C ASP A 105 4.43 -10.02 -3.78
N PRO A 106 3.20 -9.50 -3.62
CA PRO A 106 2.02 -10.32 -3.39
C PRO A 106 1.73 -11.30 -4.53
N LEU A 107 2.06 -10.97 -5.79
CA LEU A 107 1.89 -11.87 -6.92
C LEU A 107 2.87 -13.07 -6.91
N ASN A 108 3.86 -13.08 -6.02
CA ASN A 108 4.73 -14.24 -5.81
C ASN A 108 4.10 -15.29 -4.86
N SER A 109 3.03 -14.95 -4.18
CA SER A 109 2.32 -15.92 -3.34
C SER A 109 1.56 -16.93 -4.20
N LYS A 110 1.70 -18.21 -3.89
CA LYS A 110 0.92 -19.28 -4.56
C LYS A 110 -0.59 -19.21 -4.24
N HIS A 111 -0.97 -18.43 -3.23
CA HIS A 111 -2.36 -18.31 -2.77
C HIS A 111 -3.04 -17.03 -3.29
N ILE A 112 -2.33 -16.17 -4.04
CA ILE A 112 -2.87 -14.86 -4.41
C ILE A 112 -4.13 -14.95 -5.27
N ASP A 113 -4.20 -15.96 -6.13
CA ASP A 113 -5.32 -16.16 -7.04
C ASP A 113 -6.61 -16.48 -6.26
N VAL A 114 -6.54 -17.43 -5.31
CA VAL A 114 -7.71 -17.79 -4.48
C VAL A 114 -8.07 -16.68 -3.49
N MET A 115 -7.10 -15.88 -3.04
CA MET A 115 -7.35 -14.71 -2.21
C MET A 115 -8.09 -13.61 -2.98
N LEU A 116 -7.70 -13.33 -4.23
CA LEU A 116 -8.39 -12.38 -5.09
C LEU A 116 -9.82 -12.84 -5.37
N GLU A 117 -10.00 -14.10 -5.73
CA GLU A 117 -11.32 -14.70 -5.94
C GLU A 117 -12.21 -14.58 -4.68
N ALA A 118 -11.66 -14.88 -3.49
CA ALA A 118 -12.37 -14.74 -2.22
C ALA A 118 -12.78 -13.29 -1.95
N ALA A 119 -11.91 -12.32 -2.20
CA ALA A 119 -12.22 -10.90 -2.03
C ALA A 119 -13.36 -10.46 -2.96
N ILE A 120 -13.35 -10.90 -4.23
CA ILE A 120 -14.39 -10.60 -5.22
C ILE A 120 -15.72 -11.26 -4.80
N ASN A 121 -15.70 -12.55 -4.41
CA ASN A 121 -16.89 -13.26 -3.99
C ASN A 121 -17.47 -12.75 -2.65
N SER A 122 -16.64 -12.20 -1.78
CA SER A 122 -17.03 -11.50 -0.55
C SER A 122 -17.47 -10.06 -0.78
N ASN A 123 -17.61 -9.64 -2.04
CA ASN A 123 -18.06 -8.29 -2.42
C ASN A 123 -17.18 -7.15 -1.85
N LEU A 124 -15.88 -7.38 -1.76
CA LEU A 124 -14.91 -6.39 -1.29
C LEU A 124 -14.32 -5.57 -2.43
N ILE A 125 -14.00 -4.32 -2.17
CA ILE A 125 -13.09 -3.54 -3.00
C ILE A 125 -11.69 -4.09 -2.74
N PHE A 126 -10.94 -4.43 -3.77
CA PHE A 126 -9.55 -4.85 -3.62
C PHE A 126 -8.57 -3.79 -4.14
N GLY A 127 -7.38 -3.79 -3.57
CA GLY A 127 -6.25 -3.03 -4.06
C GLY A 127 -5.00 -3.88 -4.11
N PHE A 128 -4.17 -3.69 -5.13
CA PHE A 128 -2.85 -4.29 -5.23
C PHE A 128 -1.75 -3.23 -5.26
N ASN A 129 -0.70 -3.45 -4.47
CA ASN A 129 0.58 -2.76 -4.61
C ASN A 129 1.61 -3.82 -4.98
N THR A 130 2.03 -3.87 -6.26
CA THR A 130 2.75 -5.01 -6.82
C THR A 130 3.67 -4.64 -7.98
N LYS A 131 4.60 -5.54 -8.31
CA LYS A 131 5.33 -5.55 -9.58
C LYS A 131 4.73 -6.65 -10.46
N PRO A 132 4.16 -6.33 -11.62
CA PRO A 132 3.42 -7.30 -12.44
C PRO A 132 4.37 -8.21 -13.24
N ILE A 133 5.36 -8.81 -12.58
CA ILE A 133 6.32 -9.71 -13.22
C ILE A 133 5.70 -11.10 -13.47
N LYS A 134 4.89 -11.55 -12.52
CA LYS A 134 4.19 -12.83 -12.58
C LYS A 134 2.70 -12.60 -12.44
N VAL A 135 1.96 -12.87 -13.49
CA VAL A 135 0.49 -12.79 -13.51
C VAL A 135 -0.02 -14.10 -14.09
N SER A 136 -0.89 -14.80 -13.38
CA SER A 136 -1.50 -16.05 -13.87
C SER A 136 -2.70 -15.76 -14.78
N ASN A 137 -3.06 -16.72 -15.63
CA ASN A 137 -4.29 -16.60 -16.42
C ASN A 137 -5.52 -16.54 -15.51
N PHE A 138 -5.53 -17.33 -14.44
CA PHE A 138 -6.64 -17.33 -13.48
C PHE A 138 -6.78 -15.96 -12.80
N PHE A 139 -5.67 -15.30 -12.45
CA PHE A 139 -5.69 -13.93 -11.91
C PHE A 139 -6.36 -12.97 -12.90
N LEU A 140 -6.00 -13.04 -14.18
CA LEU A 140 -6.63 -12.23 -15.21
C LEU A 140 -8.12 -12.54 -15.36
N GLU A 141 -8.52 -13.81 -15.33
CA GLU A 141 -9.93 -14.23 -15.37
C GLU A 141 -10.71 -13.65 -14.19
N CYS A 142 -10.13 -13.64 -12.99
CA CYS A 142 -10.73 -12.98 -11.83
C CYS A 142 -10.99 -11.49 -12.08
N LEU A 143 -10.06 -10.78 -12.73
CA LEU A 143 -10.24 -9.37 -13.04
C LEU A 143 -11.37 -9.11 -14.06
N TYR A 144 -11.68 -10.08 -14.93
CA TYR A 144 -12.81 -10.02 -15.86
C TYR A 144 -14.18 -10.27 -15.19
N SER A 145 -14.19 -10.73 -13.95
CA SER A 145 -15.45 -11.08 -13.28
C SER A 145 -16.41 -9.88 -13.18
N PRO A 146 -17.69 -10.04 -13.53
CA PRO A 146 -18.68 -8.98 -13.36
C PRO A 146 -18.91 -8.59 -11.91
N LYS A 147 -18.50 -9.44 -10.95
CA LYS A 147 -18.57 -9.18 -9.51
C LYS A 147 -17.50 -8.20 -9.01
N VAL A 148 -16.47 -7.90 -9.81
CA VAL A 148 -15.44 -6.91 -9.43
C VAL A 148 -16.10 -5.58 -9.09
N LYS A 149 -15.78 -5.06 -7.92
CA LYS A 149 -16.32 -3.77 -7.48
C LYS A 149 -15.61 -2.59 -8.13
N LYS A 150 -16.39 -1.58 -8.47
CA LYS A 150 -15.87 -0.27 -8.85
C LYS A 150 -15.02 0.31 -7.71
N ASN A 151 -13.95 1.01 -8.07
CA ASN A 151 -12.91 1.53 -7.19
C ASN A 151 -11.92 0.47 -6.65
N SER A 152 -11.95 -0.76 -7.14
CA SER A 152 -10.80 -1.65 -7.04
C SER A 152 -9.63 -1.05 -7.83
N TYR A 153 -8.39 -1.35 -7.43
CA TYR A 153 -7.24 -0.75 -8.10
C TYR A 153 -6.02 -1.68 -8.15
N MET A 154 -5.16 -1.42 -9.12
CA MET A 154 -3.82 -1.99 -9.19
C MET A 154 -2.80 -0.86 -9.28
N SER A 155 -1.90 -0.76 -8.32
CA SER A 155 -0.75 0.15 -8.32
C SER A 155 0.50 -0.66 -8.62
N LEU A 156 1.00 -0.50 -9.84
CA LEU A 156 2.11 -1.28 -10.38
C LEU A 156 3.42 -0.55 -10.15
N SER A 157 4.30 -1.10 -9.31
CA SER A 157 5.61 -0.50 -8.98
C SER A 157 6.64 -0.89 -10.03
N ILE A 158 7.01 0.01 -10.91
CA ILE A 158 7.88 -0.26 -12.06
C ILE A 158 9.28 0.31 -11.85
N ASP A 159 9.37 1.61 -11.56
CA ASP A 159 10.59 2.33 -11.20
C ASP A 159 11.67 2.38 -12.31
N ALA A 160 11.31 2.18 -13.57
CA ALA A 160 12.20 2.19 -14.72
C ALA A 160 11.48 2.52 -16.03
N GLY A 161 12.23 2.91 -17.07
CA GLY A 161 11.79 3.09 -18.45
C GLY A 161 12.49 2.16 -19.44
N SER A 162 13.31 1.21 -18.94
CA SER A 162 14.04 0.24 -19.75
C SER A 162 14.44 -0.99 -18.91
N ASN A 163 14.81 -2.11 -19.58
CA ASN A 163 15.27 -3.32 -18.90
C ASN A 163 16.57 -3.09 -18.11
N ASP A 164 17.50 -2.34 -18.66
CA ASP A 164 18.80 -2.09 -18.01
C ASP A 164 18.61 -1.31 -16.71
N ILE A 165 17.80 -0.26 -16.74
CA ILE A 165 17.51 0.53 -15.55
C ILE A 165 16.64 -0.26 -14.58
N PHE A 166 15.68 -1.04 -15.04
CA PHE A 166 14.88 -1.92 -14.18
C PHE A 166 15.79 -2.86 -13.37
N ASN A 167 16.69 -3.55 -14.05
CA ASN A 167 17.64 -4.47 -13.41
C ASN A 167 18.53 -3.74 -12.39
N LYS A 168 19.08 -2.58 -12.77
CA LYS A 168 19.93 -1.78 -11.90
C LYS A 168 19.20 -1.30 -10.65
N VAL A 169 18.01 -0.73 -10.81
CA VAL A 169 17.20 -0.20 -9.70
C VAL A 169 16.75 -1.31 -8.73
N HIS A 170 16.53 -2.50 -9.24
CA HIS A 170 16.09 -3.66 -8.45
C HIS A 170 17.23 -4.59 -8.00
N GLY A 171 18.50 -4.12 -8.11
CA GLY A 171 19.67 -4.81 -7.58
C GLY A 171 20.00 -6.11 -8.31
N MET A 172 19.63 -6.23 -9.57
CA MET A 172 19.94 -7.38 -10.42
C MET A 172 21.20 -7.10 -11.25
N LYS A 173 22.18 -7.98 -11.22
CA LYS A 173 23.44 -7.80 -11.98
C LYS A 173 23.23 -7.97 -13.49
N ILE A 174 22.62 -9.07 -13.88
CA ILE A 174 22.18 -9.38 -15.25
C ILE A 174 20.91 -10.20 -15.09
N GLY A 175 19.87 -9.88 -15.81
CA GLY A 175 18.59 -10.56 -15.65
C GLY A 175 17.80 -10.64 -16.95
N PRO A 176 16.72 -11.43 -16.96
CA PRO A 176 15.78 -11.46 -18.06
C PRO A 176 15.14 -10.08 -18.28
N PRO A 177 14.52 -9.84 -19.42
CA PRO A 177 13.86 -8.58 -19.75
C PRO A 177 12.58 -8.38 -18.92
N LEU A 178 12.73 -8.08 -17.64
CA LEU A 178 11.63 -8.00 -16.67
C LEU A 178 10.78 -6.75 -16.84
N TYR A 179 11.38 -5.66 -17.33
CA TYR A 179 10.62 -4.46 -17.69
C TYR A 179 9.60 -4.77 -18.78
N ASP A 180 10.04 -5.42 -19.86
CA ASP A 180 9.16 -5.83 -20.96
C ASP A 180 8.06 -6.77 -20.48
N ARG A 181 8.40 -7.69 -19.56
CA ARG A 181 7.42 -8.59 -18.93
C ARG A 181 6.39 -7.82 -18.11
N CYS A 182 6.84 -6.85 -17.32
CA CYS A 182 5.94 -5.97 -16.56
C CYS A 182 5.02 -5.20 -17.50
N LEU A 183 5.56 -4.66 -18.58
CA LEU A 183 4.81 -3.91 -19.60
C LEU A 183 3.74 -4.79 -20.26
N GLU A 184 4.10 -6.00 -20.69
CA GLU A 184 3.16 -6.94 -21.31
C GLU A 184 2.05 -7.37 -20.34
N ASN A 185 2.41 -7.72 -19.10
CA ASN A 185 1.44 -8.06 -18.08
C ASN A 185 0.52 -6.86 -17.75
N THR A 186 1.05 -5.64 -17.75
CA THR A 186 0.24 -4.42 -17.57
C THR A 186 -0.77 -4.27 -18.70
N LYS A 187 -0.38 -4.49 -19.95
CA LYS A 187 -1.31 -4.49 -21.10
C LYS A 187 -2.44 -5.50 -20.88
N ASN A 188 -2.11 -6.70 -20.43
CA ASN A 188 -3.11 -7.74 -20.18
C ASN A 188 -4.06 -7.36 -19.03
N ILE A 189 -3.56 -6.78 -17.95
CA ILE A 189 -4.39 -6.25 -16.84
C ILE A 189 -5.31 -5.13 -17.34
N CYS A 190 -4.79 -4.19 -18.13
CA CYS A 190 -5.58 -3.09 -18.67
C CYS A 190 -6.66 -3.57 -19.64
N LYS A 191 -6.35 -4.57 -20.50
CA LYS A 191 -7.34 -5.20 -21.38
C LYS A 191 -8.50 -5.81 -20.61
N ALA A 192 -8.24 -6.42 -19.44
CA ALA A 192 -9.26 -6.99 -18.59
C ALA A 192 -10.30 -5.94 -18.14
N ASN A 193 -9.93 -4.67 -18.12
CA ASN A 193 -10.73 -3.57 -17.56
C ASN A 193 -11.47 -2.72 -18.62
N ILE A 194 -11.23 -2.93 -19.92
CA ILE A 194 -11.67 -2.02 -21.00
C ILE A 194 -13.19 -1.81 -21.04
N LYS A 195 -13.99 -2.85 -20.80
CA LYS A 195 -15.45 -2.77 -21.00
C LYS A 195 -16.20 -1.99 -19.92
N GLU A 196 -15.77 -2.07 -18.67
CA GLU A 196 -16.53 -1.54 -17.54
C GLU A 196 -15.76 -0.55 -16.66
N LYS A 197 -14.47 -0.37 -16.88
CA LYS A 197 -13.57 0.54 -16.10
C LYS A 197 -13.79 0.45 -14.58
N LYS A 198 -13.89 -0.76 -14.04
CA LYS A 198 -14.11 -1.00 -12.61
C LYS A 198 -12.83 -0.91 -11.79
N ILE A 199 -11.68 -1.11 -12.44
CA ILE A 199 -10.36 -1.15 -11.81
C ILE A 199 -9.55 0.06 -12.27
N ASP A 200 -9.04 0.82 -11.32
CA ASP A 200 -8.06 1.86 -11.61
C ASP A 200 -6.67 1.20 -11.72
N VAL A 201 -6.04 1.27 -12.89
CA VAL A 201 -4.69 0.74 -13.12
C VAL A 201 -3.70 1.90 -13.18
N SER A 202 -2.78 1.94 -12.22
CA SER A 202 -1.74 2.96 -12.15
C SER A 202 -0.35 2.34 -12.17
N ALA A 203 0.61 3.03 -12.80
CA ALA A 203 2.02 2.69 -12.68
C ALA A 203 2.73 3.71 -11.78
N ALA A 204 3.55 3.21 -10.87
CA ALA A 204 4.31 4.00 -9.91
C ALA A 204 5.80 3.97 -10.26
N TYR A 205 6.45 5.10 -10.05
CA TYR A 205 7.86 5.33 -10.34
C TYR A 205 8.52 5.99 -9.13
N LEU A 206 9.35 5.25 -8.41
CA LEU A 206 10.19 5.78 -7.35
C LEU A 206 11.45 6.36 -7.97
N VAL A 207 11.49 7.67 -8.10
CA VAL A 207 12.65 8.38 -8.65
C VAL A 207 13.84 8.23 -7.71
N ASN A 208 14.95 7.80 -8.27
CA ASN A 208 16.22 7.56 -7.57
C ASN A 208 17.39 7.97 -8.50
N LYS A 209 18.61 7.86 -8.00
CA LYS A 209 19.81 8.30 -8.77
C LYS A 209 20.03 7.56 -10.08
N TYR A 210 19.49 6.34 -10.23
CA TYR A 210 19.72 5.52 -11.42
C TYR A 210 18.71 5.76 -12.54
N ASN A 211 17.50 6.23 -12.18
CA ASN A 211 16.38 6.33 -13.11
C ASN A 211 15.86 7.77 -13.31
N SER A 212 16.60 8.78 -12.84
CA SER A 212 16.18 10.19 -12.82
C SER A 212 16.36 10.92 -14.15
N SER A 213 16.89 10.28 -15.20
CA SER A 213 17.08 10.95 -16.51
C SER A 213 15.73 11.22 -17.19
N GLU A 214 15.62 12.36 -17.90
CA GLU A 214 14.43 12.74 -18.66
C GLU A 214 14.04 11.64 -19.65
N LYS A 215 15.02 11.05 -20.33
CA LYS A 215 14.79 9.95 -21.28
C LYS A 215 14.10 8.74 -20.64
N GLU A 216 14.57 8.28 -19.48
CA GLU A 216 13.98 7.14 -18.77
C GLU A 216 12.55 7.43 -18.29
N ILE A 217 12.33 8.64 -17.77
CA ILE A 217 11.02 9.07 -17.30
C ILE A 217 10.02 9.14 -18.46
N LEU A 218 10.42 9.72 -19.60
CA LEU A 218 9.55 9.82 -20.78
C LEU A 218 9.28 8.44 -21.40
N SER A 219 10.28 7.55 -21.45
CA SER A 219 10.07 6.16 -21.88
C SER A 219 9.01 5.46 -21.04
N PHE A 220 9.13 5.51 -19.71
CA PHE A 220 8.13 4.97 -18.78
C PHE A 220 6.74 5.57 -19.03
N ILE A 221 6.62 6.89 -19.18
CA ILE A 221 5.34 7.56 -19.40
C ILE A 221 4.70 7.04 -20.69
N ASN A 222 5.45 7.02 -21.79
CA ASN A 222 4.96 6.56 -23.08
C ASN A 222 4.50 5.09 -23.03
N ASP A 223 5.33 4.21 -22.49
CA ASP A 223 5.07 2.78 -22.47
C ASP A 223 3.85 2.41 -21.63
N PHE A 224 3.71 2.99 -20.43
CA PHE A 224 2.60 2.67 -19.53
C PHE A 224 1.30 3.41 -19.90
N ARG A 225 1.39 4.55 -20.58
CA ARG A 225 0.24 5.19 -21.23
C ARG A 225 -0.31 4.29 -22.35
N ILE A 226 0.55 3.81 -23.25
CA ILE A 226 0.17 2.89 -24.34
C ILE A 226 -0.34 1.56 -23.78
N ALA A 227 0.21 1.09 -22.66
CA ALA A 227 -0.30 -0.11 -21.98
C ALA A 227 -1.72 0.05 -21.42
N GLY A 228 -2.22 1.28 -21.29
CA GLY A 228 -3.58 1.58 -20.84
C GLY A 228 -3.71 1.96 -19.37
N CYS A 229 -2.60 2.32 -18.70
CA CYS A 229 -2.67 2.90 -17.36
C CYS A 229 -3.40 4.24 -17.41
N ASN A 230 -4.30 4.46 -16.44
CA ASN A 230 -5.06 5.71 -16.34
C ASN A 230 -4.42 6.73 -15.37
N LEU A 231 -3.38 6.31 -14.63
CA LEU A 231 -2.60 7.18 -13.76
C LEU A 231 -1.14 6.73 -13.71
N LEU A 232 -0.22 7.67 -13.86
CA LEU A 232 1.20 7.48 -13.61
C LEU A 232 1.60 8.31 -12.38
N ARG A 233 2.28 7.70 -11.43
CA ARG A 233 2.62 8.34 -10.16
C ARG A 233 4.11 8.37 -9.94
N PHE A 234 4.65 9.56 -9.72
CA PHE A 234 6.05 9.80 -9.38
C PHE A 234 6.20 10.21 -7.92
N THR A 235 7.17 9.63 -7.24
CA THR A 235 7.61 10.04 -5.91
C THR A 235 9.09 9.69 -5.75
N PHE A 236 9.76 10.17 -4.72
CA PHE A 236 11.17 9.86 -4.48
C PHE A 236 11.33 8.55 -3.70
N ALA A 237 12.38 7.80 -4.05
CA ALA A 237 12.82 6.69 -3.23
C ALA A 237 13.22 7.18 -1.83
N GLN A 238 12.85 6.43 -0.81
CA GLN A 238 13.16 6.72 0.59
C GLN A 238 14.04 5.61 1.17
N PRO A 239 14.89 5.91 2.15
CA PRO A 239 15.68 4.87 2.79
C PRO A 239 14.78 3.86 3.51
N PRO A 240 15.14 2.57 3.52
CA PRO A 240 14.45 1.57 4.33
C PRO A 240 14.45 1.97 5.81
N ARG A 241 13.46 1.48 6.56
CA ARG A 241 13.28 1.85 7.95
C ARG A 241 14.53 1.66 8.83
N GLY A 242 15.22 0.54 8.70
CA GLY A 242 16.44 0.24 9.44
C GLY A 242 17.67 1.03 9.00
N LYS A 243 17.57 1.77 7.89
CA LYS A 243 18.68 2.49 7.23
C LYS A 243 18.38 3.97 7.01
N VAL A 244 17.52 4.55 7.85
CA VAL A 244 17.04 5.93 7.68
C VAL A 244 18.19 6.95 7.73
N ASP A 245 19.21 6.65 8.52
CA ASP A 245 20.38 7.52 8.70
C ASP A 245 21.55 7.14 7.79
N GLU A 246 21.41 6.08 6.99
CA GLU A 246 22.42 5.66 6.03
C GLU A 246 22.34 6.49 4.73
N ASN A 247 23.50 6.88 4.21
CA ASN A 247 23.59 7.49 2.88
C ASN A 247 23.60 6.38 1.81
N LEU A 248 22.42 6.00 1.36
CA LEU A 248 22.29 4.98 0.33
C LEU A 248 22.49 5.57 -1.07
N ASP A 249 23.35 4.96 -1.87
CA ASP A 249 23.66 5.42 -3.23
C ASP A 249 22.43 5.56 -4.15
N THR A 250 21.38 4.80 -3.87
CA THR A 250 20.15 4.85 -4.65
C THR A 250 19.17 5.94 -4.21
N VAL A 251 19.25 6.39 -2.95
CA VAL A 251 18.33 7.39 -2.41
C VAL A 251 18.83 8.78 -2.74
N PRO A 252 18.03 9.65 -3.38
CA PRO A 252 18.44 11.00 -3.71
C PRO A 252 18.69 11.84 -2.44
N THR A 253 19.73 12.65 -2.49
CA THR A 253 19.96 13.74 -1.51
C THR A 253 18.88 14.82 -1.65
N GLN A 254 18.79 15.74 -0.69
CA GLN A 254 17.83 16.85 -0.78
C GLN A 254 18.07 17.74 -2.01
N ASP A 255 19.33 17.99 -2.37
CA ASP A 255 19.66 18.80 -3.54
C ASP A 255 19.29 18.11 -4.85
N GLU A 256 19.53 16.80 -4.95
CA GLU A 256 19.07 15.98 -6.07
C GLU A 256 17.54 15.94 -6.14
N CYS A 257 16.84 15.81 -5.02
CA CYS A 257 15.37 15.90 -4.98
C CYS A 257 14.87 17.25 -5.52
N ASN A 258 15.55 18.36 -5.18
CA ASN A 258 15.22 19.69 -5.67
C ASN A 258 15.42 19.81 -7.19
N GLN A 259 16.49 19.23 -7.72
CA GLN A 259 16.75 19.19 -9.17
C GLN A 259 15.71 18.35 -9.90
N TYR A 260 15.45 17.12 -9.41
CA TYR A 260 14.47 16.21 -10.00
C TYR A 260 13.04 16.77 -9.91
N THR A 261 12.71 17.51 -8.86
CA THR A 261 11.43 18.20 -8.72
C THR A 261 11.18 19.19 -9.86
N LYS A 262 12.21 19.97 -10.24
CA LYS A 262 12.09 20.91 -11.37
C LYS A 262 11.82 20.17 -12.68
N LEU A 263 12.56 19.10 -12.93
CA LEU A 263 12.38 18.25 -14.12
C LEU A 263 10.99 17.63 -14.14
N LEU A 264 10.57 16.99 -13.04
CA LEU A 264 9.25 16.33 -12.96
C LEU A 264 8.10 17.32 -13.13
N LYS A 265 8.18 18.52 -12.55
CA LYS A 265 7.15 19.54 -12.76
C LYS A 265 7.01 19.93 -14.22
N LYS A 266 8.13 20.10 -14.95
CA LYS A 266 8.14 20.36 -16.39
C LYS A 266 7.50 19.20 -17.17
N ILE A 267 7.90 17.97 -16.87
CA ILE A 267 7.37 16.78 -17.54
C ILE A 267 5.86 16.64 -17.29
N VAL A 268 5.40 16.77 -16.03
CA VAL A 268 3.96 16.70 -15.70
C VAL A 268 3.17 17.76 -16.48
N GLN A 269 3.70 18.97 -16.58
CA GLN A 269 3.07 20.08 -17.29
C GLN A 269 2.86 19.78 -18.79
N ASN A 270 3.80 19.03 -19.40
CA ASN A 270 3.78 18.72 -20.82
C ASN A 270 3.05 17.41 -21.14
N GLU A 271 3.08 16.43 -20.23
CA GLU A 271 2.65 15.06 -20.50
C GLU A 271 1.32 14.68 -19.83
N ASP A 272 0.77 15.47 -18.89
CA ASP A 272 -0.53 15.16 -18.29
C ASP A 272 -1.65 15.25 -19.32
N SER A 273 -2.55 14.26 -19.35
CA SER A 273 -3.66 14.22 -20.29
C SER A 273 -4.95 13.72 -19.63
N GLU A 274 -6.08 13.86 -20.31
CA GLU A 274 -7.35 13.34 -19.80
C GLU A 274 -7.40 11.81 -19.77
N GLU A 275 -6.73 11.15 -20.71
CA GLU A 275 -6.70 9.70 -20.82
C GLU A 275 -5.77 9.07 -19.79
N CYS A 276 -4.68 9.75 -19.43
CA CYS A 276 -3.68 9.26 -18.49
C CYS A 276 -3.15 10.41 -17.62
N LYS A 277 -3.61 10.47 -16.40
CA LYS A 277 -3.21 11.50 -15.44
C LYS A 277 -1.81 11.24 -14.91
N ILE A 278 -1.04 12.30 -14.68
CA ILE A 278 0.28 12.20 -14.05
C ILE A 278 0.25 12.90 -12.70
N LEU A 279 0.55 12.15 -11.65
CA LEU A 279 0.64 12.66 -10.29
C LEU A 279 2.10 12.67 -9.83
N PHE A 280 2.64 13.85 -9.62
CA PHE A 280 3.90 14.01 -8.91
C PHE A 280 3.64 14.36 -7.44
N VAL A 281 4.17 13.53 -6.56
CA VAL A 281 4.12 13.74 -5.11
C VAL A 281 5.36 14.53 -4.71
N ASP A 282 5.19 15.83 -4.51
CA ASP A 282 6.25 16.79 -4.23
C ASP A 282 6.84 16.55 -2.82
N ALA A 283 8.11 16.20 -2.76
CA ALA A 283 8.82 15.91 -1.52
C ALA A 283 8.88 17.11 -0.55
N ASP A 284 8.92 18.33 -1.07
CA ASP A 284 8.96 19.55 -0.25
C ASP A 284 7.67 19.78 0.52
N LYS A 285 6.54 19.44 -0.10
CA LYS A 285 5.22 19.56 0.54
C LYS A 285 4.90 18.41 1.47
N GLU A 286 5.44 17.22 1.20
CA GLU A 286 5.12 16.03 1.96
C GLU A 286 6.22 15.61 2.93
N ASN A 287 7.33 16.30 2.97
CA ASN A 287 8.44 16.05 3.89
C ASN A 287 8.83 14.57 4.05
N ASN A 288 10.08 14.25 3.99
CA ASN A 288 10.68 12.92 4.23
C ASN A 288 10.03 12.18 5.42
N PHE A 289 8.87 11.54 5.21
CA PHE A 289 8.10 10.87 6.26
C PHE A 289 8.90 9.81 7.00
N PHE A 290 9.81 9.14 6.30
CA PHE A 290 10.61 8.06 6.86
C PHE A 290 11.73 8.56 7.77
N ARG A 291 12.14 9.82 7.63
CA ARG A 291 13.12 10.46 8.51
C ARG A 291 12.49 11.10 9.74
N LYS A 292 11.17 11.19 9.78
CA LYS A 292 10.46 11.73 10.93
C LYS A 292 10.11 10.64 11.93
N PRO A 293 10.15 10.96 13.22
CA PRO A 293 9.59 10.09 14.24
C PRO A 293 8.13 9.80 13.93
N ARG A 294 7.66 8.66 14.40
CA ARG A 294 6.24 8.32 14.34
C ARG A 294 5.38 9.42 14.99
N THR A 295 4.19 9.64 14.47
CA THR A 295 3.21 10.56 15.05
C THR A 295 2.38 9.82 16.09
N LEU A 296 2.33 10.32 17.32
CA LEU A 296 1.48 9.84 18.40
C LEU A 296 0.33 10.82 18.66
N PRO A 297 -0.81 10.32 19.15
CA PRO A 297 -1.15 8.90 19.40
C PRO A 297 -1.29 8.09 18.12
N CYS A 298 -0.97 6.78 18.19
CA CYS A 298 -1.08 5.89 17.02
C CYS A 298 -2.44 5.18 17.01
N VAL A 299 -3.27 5.52 16.05
CA VAL A 299 -4.59 4.89 15.86
C VAL A 299 -4.60 3.88 14.70
N ALA A 300 -3.46 3.57 14.12
CA ALA A 300 -3.34 2.77 12.90
C ALA A 300 -4.00 1.38 13.02
N ARG A 301 -3.91 0.71 14.18
CA ARG A 301 -4.54 -0.61 14.40
C ARG A 301 -6.05 -0.61 14.18
N PHE A 302 -6.69 0.50 14.45
CA PHE A 302 -8.15 0.63 14.33
C PHE A 302 -8.61 0.96 12.91
N ILE A 303 -7.68 1.37 12.05
CA ILE A 303 -8.00 1.89 10.71
C ILE A 303 -7.38 1.04 9.62
N TYR A 304 -6.13 0.60 9.81
CA TYR A 304 -5.28 -0.04 8.81
C TYR A 304 -4.61 -1.34 9.29
N PRO A 305 -5.30 -2.24 10.04
CA PRO A 305 -4.68 -3.46 10.51
C PRO A 305 -4.15 -4.28 9.34
N THR A 306 -3.08 -5.03 9.58
CA THR A 306 -2.39 -5.78 8.54
C THR A 306 -2.18 -7.23 8.96
N VAL A 307 -2.57 -8.15 8.09
CA VAL A 307 -2.27 -9.57 8.17
C VAL A 307 -0.87 -9.77 7.61
N GLY A 308 0.09 -10.08 8.46
CA GLY A 308 1.48 -10.27 8.10
C GLY A 308 1.73 -11.62 7.42
N PHE A 309 2.84 -11.71 6.68
CA PHE A 309 3.25 -12.94 6.00
C PHE A 309 3.58 -14.11 6.94
N ASP A 310 3.83 -13.82 8.22
CA ASP A 310 4.09 -14.77 9.30
C ASP A 310 2.81 -15.25 10.02
N GLY A 311 1.64 -14.87 9.51
CA GLY A 311 0.35 -15.28 10.04
C GLY A 311 -0.12 -14.50 11.27
N LYS A 312 0.51 -13.38 11.58
CA LYS A 312 0.13 -12.52 12.69
C LYS A 312 -0.67 -11.32 12.23
N LEU A 313 -1.49 -10.79 13.13
CA LEU A 313 -2.19 -9.52 12.94
C LEU A 313 -1.34 -8.38 13.52
N TYR A 314 -1.17 -7.31 12.76
CA TYR A 314 -0.35 -6.15 13.11
C TYR A 314 -1.14 -4.85 13.09
N HIS A 315 -0.58 -3.82 13.76
CA HIS A 315 -1.18 -2.48 13.81
C HIS A 315 -1.31 -1.81 12.44
N CYS A 316 -0.34 -2.00 11.55
CA CYS A 316 -0.34 -1.47 10.18
C CYS A 316 0.77 -2.14 9.35
N SER A 317 0.81 -1.86 8.05
CA SER A 317 1.83 -2.37 7.15
C SER A 317 3.26 -2.06 7.59
N GLN A 318 3.47 -0.94 8.25
CA GLN A 318 4.79 -0.53 8.73
C GLN A 318 5.29 -1.33 9.94
N SER A 319 4.39 -1.97 10.68
CA SER A 319 4.73 -2.84 11.81
C SER A 319 4.58 -4.34 11.50
N ALA A 320 4.21 -4.68 10.28
CA ALA A 320 3.96 -6.07 9.89
C ALA A 320 5.26 -6.81 9.56
N ALA A 321 6.15 -6.96 10.56
CA ALA A 321 7.40 -7.66 10.41
C ALA A 321 7.80 -8.35 11.73
N PRO A 322 8.55 -9.46 11.69
CA PRO A 322 8.94 -10.23 12.89
C PRO A 322 9.69 -9.44 13.96
N ASN A 323 10.41 -8.39 13.58
CA ASN A 323 11.09 -7.51 14.55
C ASN A 323 10.13 -6.65 15.39
N PHE A 324 8.83 -6.62 15.04
CA PHE A 324 7.77 -5.95 15.80
C PHE A 324 6.85 -6.93 16.53
N LYS A 325 7.27 -8.18 16.72
CA LYS A 325 6.48 -9.23 17.36
C LYS A 325 5.95 -8.88 18.76
N GLU A 326 6.61 -7.97 19.46
CA GLU A 326 6.16 -7.54 20.81
C GLU A 326 4.92 -6.62 20.78
N ILE A 327 4.56 -6.15 19.60
CA ILE A 327 3.41 -5.27 19.39
C ILE A 327 2.41 -5.85 18.37
N ASP A 328 2.54 -7.13 18.00
CA ASP A 328 1.50 -7.79 17.23
C ASP A 328 0.21 -7.91 18.04
N LEU A 329 -0.89 -8.17 17.34
CA LEU A 329 -2.22 -8.32 17.96
C LEU A 329 -2.57 -9.78 18.22
N GLY A 330 -1.72 -10.71 17.81
CA GLY A 330 -1.89 -12.14 18.00
C GLY A 330 -1.75 -12.96 16.69
N ASN A 331 -1.89 -14.28 16.83
CA ASN A 331 -1.68 -15.27 15.78
C ASN A 331 -3.02 -15.67 15.15
N LEU A 332 -3.14 -15.45 13.84
CA LEU A 332 -4.33 -15.78 13.04
C LEU A 332 -4.43 -17.26 12.67
N LYS A 333 -3.42 -18.10 12.97
CA LYS A 333 -3.54 -19.54 12.86
C LYS A 333 -4.48 -20.12 13.92
N GLU A 334 -4.54 -19.50 15.09
CA GLU A 334 -5.22 -20.00 16.28
C GLU A 334 -6.48 -19.23 16.61
N ASN A 335 -6.57 -17.98 16.14
CA ASN A 335 -7.65 -17.07 16.51
C ASN A 335 -8.29 -16.47 15.26
N ASN A 336 -9.55 -16.10 15.34
CA ASN A 336 -10.19 -15.38 14.25
C ASN A 336 -9.82 -13.88 14.26
N PHE A 337 -9.97 -13.24 13.10
CA PHE A 337 -9.60 -11.84 12.91
C PHE A 337 -10.33 -10.90 13.87
N LYS A 338 -11.66 -11.11 14.03
CA LYS A 338 -12.50 -10.24 14.86
C LYS A 338 -12.10 -10.28 16.32
N GLU A 339 -11.80 -11.47 16.84
CA GLU A 339 -11.37 -11.65 18.23
C GLU A 339 -10.07 -10.90 18.50
N LEU A 340 -9.06 -11.09 17.66
CA LEU A 340 -7.77 -10.39 17.79
C LEU A 340 -7.92 -8.87 17.62
N TYR A 341 -8.74 -8.44 16.69
CA TYR A 341 -8.93 -7.03 16.41
C TYR A 341 -9.56 -6.30 17.60
N TYR A 342 -10.58 -6.88 18.24
CA TYR A 342 -11.26 -6.30 19.41
C TYR A 342 -10.63 -6.70 20.76
N ASN A 343 -9.52 -7.43 20.75
CA ASN A 343 -8.79 -7.75 21.96
C ASN A 343 -7.93 -6.55 22.41
N TYR A 344 -8.57 -5.59 23.06
CA TYR A 344 -7.94 -4.46 23.70
C TYR A 344 -8.78 -3.96 24.88
N ASP A 345 -8.09 -3.39 25.87
CA ASP A 345 -8.72 -2.73 27.00
C ASP A 345 -8.46 -1.22 26.92
N VAL A 346 -9.53 -0.46 26.88
CA VAL A 346 -9.53 1.00 26.87
C VAL A 346 -10.36 1.57 28.03
N SER A 347 -10.51 0.83 29.11
CA SER A 347 -11.12 1.31 30.36
C SER A 347 -10.46 2.59 30.85
N ASP A 348 -9.12 2.68 30.73
CA ASP A 348 -8.36 3.93 30.77
C ASP A 348 -7.82 4.26 29.37
N PHE A 349 -8.58 5.04 28.63
CA PHE A 349 -8.29 5.39 27.25
C PHE A 349 -6.93 6.09 27.06
N ARG A 350 -6.61 7.04 27.96
CA ARG A 350 -5.34 7.76 27.88
C ARG A 350 -4.15 6.86 28.21
N LYS A 351 -4.28 6.05 29.23
CA LYS A 351 -3.25 5.09 29.61
C LYS A 351 -2.96 4.12 28.48
N TYR A 352 -4.01 3.59 27.83
CA TYR A 352 -3.84 2.69 26.67
C TYR A 352 -2.95 3.31 25.58
N PHE A 353 -3.23 4.53 25.14
CA PHE A 353 -2.45 5.17 24.10
C PHE A 353 -1.05 5.59 24.52
N ASN A 354 -0.86 5.95 25.78
CA ASN A 354 0.46 6.23 26.35
C ASN A 354 1.32 4.96 26.41
N ASP A 355 0.77 3.86 26.87
CA ASP A 355 1.50 2.58 26.97
C ASP A 355 1.82 2.02 25.58
N LEU A 356 0.88 2.10 24.64
CA LEU A 356 1.15 1.79 23.23
C LEU A 356 2.28 2.68 22.68
N GLY A 357 2.25 3.97 22.97
CA GLY A 357 3.28 4.92 22.58
C GLY A 357 4.67 4.48 23.02
N LYS A 358 4.83 4.15 24.32
CA LYS A 358 6.09 3.66 24.89
C LYS A 358 6.58 2.36 24.25
N LYS A 359 5.67 1.41 23.99
CA LYS A 359 6.01 0.16 23.27
C LYS A 359 6.52 0.43 21.87
N LEU A 360 5.80 1.27 21.12
CA LEU A 360 6.18 1.63 19.76
C LEU A 360 7.52 2.40 19.70
N GLU A 361 7.85 3.18 20.70
CA GLU A 361 9.12 3.91 20.81
C GLU A 361 10.33 2.99 20.80
N LYS A 362 10.25 1.92 21.56
CA LYS A 362 11.31 0.90 21.64
C LYS A 362 11.57 0.16 20.34
N THR A 363 10.58 0.13 19.44
CA THR A 363 10.66 -0.63 18.17
C THR A 363 11.27 0.15 17.01
N GLY A 364 11.56 1.43 17.17
CA GLY A 364 11.98 2.28 16.06
C GLY A 364 10.93 2.46 14.96
N CYS A 365 9.64 2.23 15.27
CA CYS A 365 8.55 2.34 14.32
C CYS A 365 8.51 3.72 13.65
N ARG A 366 8.26 3.77 12.35
CA ARG A 366 8.05 4.99 11.56
C ARG A 366 6.70 4.90 10.86
N CYS A 367 6.01 6.03 10.74
CA CYS A 367 4.75 6.07 10.01
C CYS A 367 5.01 6.19 8.51
N ASP A 368 4.21 5.50 7.71
CA ASP A 368 4.03 5.87 6.32
C ASP A 368 3.05 7.05 6.22
N ARG A 369 2.87 7.56 5.02
CA ARG A 369 2.10 8.76 4.72
C ARG A 369 0.66 8.69 5.23
N LYS A 370 -0.03 7.58 5.00
CA LYS A 370 -1.43 7.40 5.42
C LYS A 370 -1.58 7.41 6.95
N GLU A 371 -0.74 6.67 7.66
CA GLU A 371 -0.75 6.61 9.12
C GLU A 371 -0.35 7.95 9.73
N HIS A 372 0.68 8.60 9.16
CA HIS A 372 1.11 9.92 9.61
C HIS A 372 -0.01 10.96 9.50
N THR A 373 -0.70 10.98 8.36
CA THR A 373 -1.78 11.94 8.11
C THR A 373 -2.91 11.78 9.13
N VAL A 374 -3.35 10.54 9.37
CA VAL A 374 -4.42 10.26 10.33
C VAL A 374 -3.98 10.58 11.76
N ASN A 375 -2.83 10.06 12.18
CA ASN A 375 -2.31 10.31 13.53
C ASN A 375 -2.09 11.80 13.80
N THR A 376 -1.68 12.59 12.80
CA THR A 376 -1.53 14.04 12.92
C THR A 376 -2.87 14.73 13.15
N LYS A 377 -3.94 14.33 12.44
CA LYS A 377 -5.28 14.85 12.68
C LYS A 377 -5.78 14.53 14.08
N ILE A 378 -5.57 13.29 14.53
CA ILE A 378 -5.95 12.85 15.87
C ILE A 378 -5.19 13.64 16.94
N LYS A 379 -3.87 13.80 16.78
CA LYS A 379 -3.05 14.60 17.68
C LYS A 379 -3.57 16.03 17.86
N LYS A 380 -4.00 16.67 16.78
CA LYS A 380 -4.53 18.04 16.80
C LYS A 380 -5.85 18.16 17.56
N SER A 381 -6.60 17.09 17.74
CA SER A 381 -7.88 17.11 18.47
C SER A 381 -7.73 17.12 19.99
N ASN A 382 -6.57 16.76 20.53
CA ASN A 382 -6.29 16.58 21.97
C ASN A 382 -7.24 15.61 22.70
N LEU A 383 -7.92 14.72 21.96
CA LEU A 383 -8.90 13.76 22.52
C LEU A 383 -8.29 12.42 22.95
N PHE A 384 -7.05 12.15 22.52
CA PHE A 384 -6.35 10.88 22.70
C PHE A 384 -5.13 11.02 23.60
#